data_a81ff8fa7f90cf60dabdf059ff19ed5a
#
_entry.id   a81ff8fa7f90cf60dabdf059ff19ed5a
#
_cell.length_a   1.000
_cell.length_b   1.000
_cell.length_c   1.000
_cell.angle_alpha   90.00
_cell.angle_beta   90.00
_cell.angle_gamma   90.00
#
_symmetry.space_group_name_H-M   'P 1'
#
loop_
_entity.id
_entity.type
_entity.pdbx_description
1 polymer ?
#
loop_
_entity_poly.entity_id
_entity_poly.type
_entity_poly.pdbx_seq_one_letter_code
_entity_poly.pdbx_strand_id
1 'polypeptide(L)'
;KVTPNEPNGYDVLTDQGTQNANSVVLTAGVWSANLLKKLGVRVSLEAERGYHLVFKEPGVTLTNSILDSDNKFVSSSMEMGMRSAGTAEFAGIDAPPDYRRAHVFKKHAKSLFPKLNTNSVDEWMGRRPSPPDSVPYIGEVPGFPRLFYGFGHGHLGLTGAPMTARMITALVSNEPLNIDMTPYCL
;
A
#
# COMPACT_ATOMS: atom_id res chain seq x y z
N LYS A 1 15.55 1.53 11.45
CA LYS A 1 15.10 1.39 12.84
C LYS A 1 14.80 2.77 13.37
N VAL A 2 13.73 2.91 14.14
CA VAL A 2 13.42 4.14 14.88
C VAL A 2 13.61 3.85 16.37
N THR A 3 14.31 4.72 17.08
CA THR A 3 14.54 4.62 18.53
C THR A 3 14.37 6.00 19.18
N PRO A 4 13.67 6.10 20.33
CA PRO A 4 13.64 7.34 21.08
C PRO A 4 15.05 7.82 21.42
N ASN A 5 15.25 9.14 21.36
CA ASN A 5 16.50 9.82 21.72
C ASN A 5 16.16 10.93 22.73
N GLU A 6 16.80 10.88 23.91
CA GLU A 6 16.61 11.87 24.95
C GLU A 6 17.22 13.24 24.56
N PRO A 7 16.61 14.38 24.95
CA PRO A 7 15.43 14.44 25.82
C PRO A 7 14.09 14.42 25.07
N ASN A 8 13.99 14.59 23.76
CA ASN A 8 12.68 14.71 23.08
C ASN A 8 12.74 14.47 21.57
N GLY A 9 13.45 13.47 21.11
CA GLY A 9 13.57 13.19 19.67
C GLY A 9 13.65 11.71 19.34
N TYR A 10 14.09 11.44 18.12
CA TYR A 10 14.24 10.09 17.57
C TYR A 10 15.50 9.97 16.75
N ASP A 11 16.15 8.83 16.88
CA ASP A 11 17.19 8.38 15.98
C ASP A 11 16.58 7.45 14.92
N VAL A 12 16.69 7.83 13.66
CA VAL A 12 16.26 7.04 12.52
C VAL A 12 17.49 6.41 11.87
N LEU A 13 17.73 5.14 12.14
CA LEU A 13 18.84 4.40 11.54
C LEU A 13 18.45 3.92 10.14
N THR A 14 19.20 4.36 9.16
CA THR A 14 19.12 3.99 7.73
C THR A 14 20.39 3.25 7.28
N ASP A 15 20.43 2.82 6.02
CA ASP A 15 21.63 2.28 5.35
C ASP A 15 22.71 3.34 5.12
N GLN A 16 22.34 4.63 5.17
CA GLN A 16 23.24 5.78 5.01
C GLN A 16 23.64 6.43 6.36
N GLY A 17 23.32 5.78 7.47
CA GLY A 17 23.64 6.26 8.81
C GLY A 17 22.44 6.65 9.63
N THR A 18 22.68 7.28 10.78
CA THR A 18 21.65 7.72 11.72
C THR A 18 21.26 9.17 11.47
N GLN A 19 19.97 9.41 11.34
CA GLN A 19 19.38 10.74 11.25
C GLN A 19 18.67 11.06 12.57
N ASN A 20 18.95 12.24 13.13
CA ASN A 20 18.24 12.72 14.31
C ASN A 20 17.02 13.55 13.88
N ALA A 21 15.88 13.37 14.54
CA ALA A 21 14.66 14.08 14.23
C ALA A 21 13.88 14.41 15.50
N ASN A 22 13.30 15.61 15.56
CA ASN A 22 12.40 16.01 16.66
C ASN A 22 11.03 15.33 16.56
N SER A 23 10.61 14.99 15.36
CA SER A 23 9.35 14.28 15.08
C SER A 23 9.55 13.31 13.93
N VAL A 24 8.86 12.19 13.96
CA VAL A 24 8.90 11.18 12.90
C VAL A 24 7.48 10.86 12.45
N VAL A 25 7.27 10.78 11.15
CA VAL A 25 6.02 10.31 10.56
C VAL A 25 6.27 8.96 9.87
N LEU A 26 5.64 7.92 10.37
CA LEU A 26 5.74 6.56 9.86
C LEU A 26 4.70 6.32 8.77
N THR A 27 5.14 6.28 7.52
CA THR A 27 4.30 6.04 6.32
C THR A 27 4.84 4.89 5.46
N ALA A 28 5.39 3.86 6.12
CA ALA A 28 6.08 2.75 5.45
C ALA A 28 5.14 1.64 4.94
N GLY A 29 3.84 1.94 4.74
CA GLY A 29 2.87 0.99 4.21
C GLY A 29 2.80 -0.29 5.05
N VAL A 30 2.85 -1.45 4.41
CA VAL A 30 2.77 -2.76 5.08
C VAL A 30 3.92 -3.01 6.08
N TRP A 31 5.09 -2.38 5.88
CA TRP A 31 6.24 -2.54 6.79
C TRP A 31 6.13 -1.72 8.07
N SER A 32 5.13 -0.83 8.17
CA SER A 32 4.91 0.01 9.36
C SER A 32 4.69 -0.83 10.62
N ALA A 33 3.91 -1.91 10.53
CA ALA A 33 3.66 -2.81 11.66
C ALA A 33 4.97 -3.43 12.20
N ASN A 34 5.91 -3.81 11.33
CA ASN A 34 7.20 -4.37 11.73
C ASN A 34 8.10 -3.33 12.41
N LEU A 35 8.00 -2.06 12.04
CA LEU A 35 8.73 -0.97 12.68
C LEU A 35 8.16 -0.68 14.07
N LEU A 36 6.85 -0.60 14.21
CA LEU A 36 6.15 -0.39 15.48
C LEU A 36 6.33 -1.55 16.45
N LYS A 37 6.34 -2.79 15.96
CA LYS A 37 6.61 -3.98 16.78
C LYS A 37 7.95 -3.90 17.50
N LYS A 38 8.98 -3.26 16.90
CA LYS A 38 10.30 -3.05 17.54
C LYS A 38 10.25 -2.04 18.70
N LEU A 39 9.19 -1.24 18.77
CA LEU A 39 8.90 -0.33 19.88
C LEU A 39 7.91 -0.93 20.90
N GLY A 40 7.51 -2.20 20.73
CA GLY A 40 6.53 -2.86 21.59
C GLY A 40 5.07 -2.60 21.20
N VAL A 41 4.81 -1.82 20.15
CA VAL A 41 3.45 -1.52 19.67
C VAL A 41 3.03 -2.54 18.64
N ARG A 42 1.89 -3.21 18.88
CA ARG A 42 1.31 -4.23 17.97
C ARG A 42 0.19 -3.62 17.15
N VAL A 43 0.20 -3.91 15.86
CA VAL A 43 -0.80 -3.43 14.90
C VAL A 43 -1.35 -4.60 14.10
N SER A 44 -2.66 -4.67 13.95
CA SER A 44 -3.33 -5.66 13.11
C SER A 44 -3.27 -5.22 11.64
N LEU A 45 -2.23 -5.65 10.93
CA LEU A 45 -1.99 -5.29 9.54
C LEU A 45 -1.50 -6.52 8.77
N GLU A 46 -2.19 -6.87 7.69
CA GLU A 46 -1.82 -7.98 6.82
C GLU A 46 -1.34 -7.48 5.45
N ALA A 47 -0.46 -8.24 4.83
CA ALA A 47 -0.01 -7.99 3.47
C ALA A 47 -0.98 -8.63 2.47
N GLU A 48 -1.92 -7.85 1.95
CA GLU A 48 -2.73 -8.29 0.82
C GLU A 48 -1.92 -8.15 -0.47
N ARG A 49 -1.46 -9.28 -0.99
CA ARG A 49 -0.58 -9.34 -2.16
C ARG A 49 -1.43 -9.33 -3.44
N GLY A 50 -1.26 -8.29 -4.23
CA GLY A 50 -1.94 -8.15 -5.52
C GLY A 50 -0.99 -8.40 -6.68
N TYR A 51 -1.46 -9.15 -7.67
CA TYR A 51 -0.69 -9.47 -8.86
C TYR A 51 -1.29 -8.80 -10.09
N HIS A 52 -0.44 -8.47 -11.07
CA HIS A 52 -0.90 -8.07 -12.40
C HIS A 52 0.03 -8.56 -13.50
N LEU A 53 -0.51 -8.58 -14.72
CA LEU A 53 0.27 -8.66 -15.95
C LEU A 53 0.17 -7.35 -16.72
N VAL A 54 1.27 -6.96 -17.35
CA VAL A 54 1.31 -5.94 -18.40
C VAL A 54 1.61 -6.64 -19.74
N PHE A 55 0.69 -6.56 -20.68
CA PHE A 55 0.89 -6.99 -22.06
C PHE A 55 1.59 -5.84 -22.79
N LYS A 56 2.87 -6.01 -23.14
CA LYS A 56 3.73 -4.93 -23.68
C LYS A 56 3.27 -4.43 -25.04
N GLU A 57 2.91 -5.35 -25.92
CA GLU A 57 2.44 -5.07 -27.27
C GLU A 57 1.05 -5.68 -27.47
N PRO A 58 0.03 -5.11 -26.78
CA PRO A 58 -1.28 -5.76 -26.66
C PRO A 58 -2.02 -5.90 -28.00
N GLY A 59 -1.72 -5.07 -29.00
CA GLY A 59 -2.44 -5.03 -30.27
C GLY A 59 -3.89 -4.56 -30.14
N VAL A 60 -4.31 -4.16 -28.93
CA VAL A 60 -5.61 -3.56 -28.62
C VAL A 60 -5.41 -2.38 -27.70
N THR A 61 -6.26 -1.36 -27.83
CA THR A 61 -6.24 -0.17 -26.98
C THR A 61 -7.61 0.03 -26.34
N LEU A 62 -7.64 0.32 -25.06
CA LEU A 62 -8.84 0.59 -24.28
C LEU A 62 -8.90 2.09 -23.97
N THR A 63 -10.00 2.74 -24.34
CA THR A 63 -10.26 4.14 -23.99
C THR A 63 -10.55 4.32 -22.50
N ASN A 64 -11.22 3.32 -21.89
CA ASN A 64 -11.55 3.29 -20.48
C ASN A 64 -11.08 1.98 -19.86
N SER A 65 -10.91 1.95 -18.55
CA SER A 65 -10.71 0.71 -17.81
C SER A 65 -11.96 -0.16 -17.89
N ILE A 66 -11.79 -1.46 -18.15
CA ILE A 66 -12.88 -2.42 -18.24
C ILE A 66 -12.78 -3.39 -17.09
N LEU A 67 -13.85 -3.46 -16.28
CA LEU A 67 -14.02 -4.43 -15.21
C LEU A 67 -14.78 -5.65 -15.74
N ASP A 68 -14.14 -6.80 -15.69
CA ASP A 68 -14.80 -8.10 -15.83
C ASP A 68 -15.32 -8.54 -14.45
N SER A 69 -16.63 -8.40 -14.24
CA SER A 69 -17.26 -8.71 -12.95
C SER A 69 -17.34 -10.21 -12.67
N ASP A 70 -17.33 -11.05 -13.69
CA ASP A 70 -17.40 -12.50 -13.53
C ASP A 70 -16.05 -13.07 -13.09
N ASN A 71 -14.97 -12.67 -13.75
CA ASN A 71 -13.60 -13.12 -13.46
C ASN A 71 -12.88 -12.19 -12.45
N LYS A 72 -13.53 -11.12 -11.97
CA LYS A 72 -13.04 -10.22 -10.91
C LYS A 72 -11.68 -9.56 -11.23
N PHE A 73 -11.49 -9.09 -12.45
CA PHE A 73 -10.27 -8.37 -12.83
C PHE A 73 -10.59 -7.11 -13.65
N VAL A 74 -9.63 -6.18 -13.67
CA VAL A 74 -9.70 -4.94 -14.43
C VAL A 74 -8.59 -4.92 -15.46
N SER A 75 -8.93 -4.54 -16.70
CA SER A 75 -7.96 -4.24 -17.75
C SER A 75 -7.96 -2.75 -18.08
N SER A 76 -6.76 -2.18 -18.22
CA SER A 76 -6.57 -0.74 -18.54
C SER A 76 -5.41 -0.60 -19.51
N SER A 77 -5.57 0.23 -20.55
CA SER A 77 -4.43 0.69 -21.34
C SER A 77 -3.63 1.72 -20.53
N MET A 78 -2.33 1.51 -20.48
CA MET A 78 -1.37 2.35 -19.79
C MET A 78 -0.19 2.64 -20.71
N GLU A 79 0.70 3.54 -20.31
CA GLU A 79 1.90 3.90 -21.09
C GLU A 79 2.77 2.69 -21.44
N MET A 80 2.95 1.76 -20.47
CA MET A 80 3.78 0.56 -20.66
C MET A 80 3.07 -0.59 -21.41
N GLY A 81 1.80 -0.45 -21.79
CA GLY A 81 1.00 -1.50 -22.41
C GLY A 81 -0.37 -1.67 -21.75
N MET A 82 -1.04 -2.81 -21.95
CA MET A 82 -2.30 -3.12 -21.31
C MET A 82 -2.07 -3.89 -20.03
N ARG A 83 -2.50 -3.32 -18.90
CA ARG A 83 -2.39 -3.94 -17.57
C ARG A 83 -3.68 -4.65 -17.22
N SER A 84 -3.59 -5.92 -16.80
CA SER A 84 -4.71 -6.68 -16.21
C SER A 84 -4.38 -7.08 -14.77
N ALA A 85 -5.26 -6.76 -13.84
CA ALA A 85 -5.06 -6.95 -12.39
C ALA A 85 -6.37 -7.32 -11.69
N GLY A 86 -6.33 -8.10 -10.60
CA GLY A 86 -7.55 -8.48 -9.88
C GLY A 86 -7.37 -9.56 -8.82
N THR A 87 -6.16 -10.14 -8.69
CA THR A 87 -5.94 -11.18 -7.68
C THR A 87 -5.58 -10.60 -6.31
N ALA A 88 -5.92 -11.33 -5.27
CA ALA A 88 -5.49 -11.09 -3.90
C ALA A 88 -4.94 -12.39 -3.30
N GLU A 89 -3.90 -12.26 -2.47
CA GLU A 89 -3.28 -13.36 -1.74
C GLU A 89 -2.85 -12.87 -0.36
N PHE A 90 -3.13 -13.68 0.65
CA PHE A 90 -2.69 -13.47 2.02
C PHE A 90 -1.62 -14.51 2.35
N ALA A 91 -0.35 -14.14 2.31
CA ALA A 91 0.79 -15.03 2.53
C ALA A 91 1.93 -14.34 3.30
N GLY A 92 1.59 -13.27 4.03
CA GLY A 92 2.57 -12.46 4.74
C GLY A 92 3.45 -11.62 3.82
N ILE A 93 4.39 -10.90 4.44
CA ILE A 93 5.27 -9.96 3.73
C ILE A 93 6.40 -10.70 2.98
N ASP A 94 6.96 -11.75 3.58
CA ASP A 94 8.25 -12.32 3.19
C ASP A 94 8.16 -13.51 2.24
N ALA A 95 6.96 -14.11 2.06
CA ALA A 95 6.80 -15.24 1.15
C ALA A 95 7.17 -14.85 -0.30
N PRO A 96 7.82 -15.73 -1.06
CA PRO A 96 8.12 -15.47 -2.46
C PRO A 96 6.83 -15.27 -3.27
N PRO A 97 6.85 -14.46 -4.36
CA PRO A 97 5.68 -14.28 -5.21
C PRO A 97 5.34 -15.57 -5.97
N ASP A 98 4.04 -15.84 -6.10
CA ASP A 98 3.52 -16.90 -6.96
C ASP A 98 2.90 -16.28 -8.22
N TYR A 99 3.69 -16.08 -9.25
CA TYR A 99 3.25 -15.44 -10.49
C TYR A 99 2.26 -16.25 -11.32
N ARG A 100 1.99 -17.53 -10.99
CA ARG A 100 0.86 -18.27 -11.57
C ARG A 100 -0.46 -17.53 -11.36
N ARG A 101 -0.57 -16.77 -10.28
CA ARG A 101 -1.71 -15.89 -9.97
C ARG A 101 -1.85 -14.71 -10.94
N ALA A 102 -0.77 -14.22 -11.50
CA ALA A 102 -0.79 -13.20 -12.55
C ALA A 102 -1.12 -13.83 -13.92
N HIS A 103 -0.59 -15.01 -14.20
CA HIS A 103 -0.76 -15.67 -15.48
C HIS A 103 -2.20 -16.10 -15.82
N VAL A 104 -3.09 -16.18 -14.83
CA VAL A 104 -4.52 -16.41 -15.08
C VAL A 104 -5.13 -15.33 -15.99
N PHE A 105 -4.59 -14.10 -15.92
CA PHE A 105 -5.05 -12.99 -16.76
C PHE A 105 -4.78 -13.18 -18.24
N LYS A 106 -3.81 -14.01 -18.67
CA LYS A 106 -3.62 -14.33 -20.09
C LYS A 106 -4.89 -14.94 -20.69
N LYS A 107 -5.47 -15.92 -20.00
CA LYS A 107 -6.70 -16.58 -20.43
C LYS A 107 -7.89 -15.64 -20.37
N HIS A 108 -8.12 -14.99 -19.23
CA HIS A 108 -9.29 -14.13 -19.01
C HIS A 108 -9.27 -12.91 -19.94
N ALA A 109 -8.14 -12.20 -20.03
CA ALA A 109 -8.03 -11.04 -20.91
C ALA A 109 -8.15 -11.43 -22.39
N LYS A 110 -7.60 -12.58 -22.81
CA LYS A 110 -7.75 -13.08 -24.19
C LYS A 110 -9.19 -13.43 -24.53
N SER A 111 -9.94 -13.97 -23.57
CA SER A 111 -11.38 -14.23 -23.74
C SER A 111 -12.18 -12.94 -23.94
N LEU A 112 -11.85 -11.90 -23.14
CA LEU A 112 -12.52 -10.59 -23.22
C LEU A 112 -12.07 -9.79 -24.46
N PHE A 113 -10.81 -9.92 -24.87
CA PHE A 113 -10.20 -9.25 -26.00
C PHE A 113 -9.57 -10.25 -26.96
N PRO A 114 -10.34 -10.83 -27.91
CA PRO A 114 -9.85 -11.91 -28.78
C PRO A 114 -8.62 -11.55 -29.63
N LYS A 115 -8.42 -10.26 -29.92
CA LYS A 115 -7.24 -9.76 -30.68
C LYS A 115 -6.02 -9.47 -29.81
N LEU A 116 -6.14 -9.60 -28.47
CA LEU A 116 -5.04 -9.32 -27.54
C LEU A 116 -3.83 -10.21 -27.86
N ASN A 117 -2.65 -9.58 -28.03
CA ASN A 117 -1.38 -10.28 -28.09
C ASN A 117 -0.88 -10.57 -26.66
N THR A 118 -0.65 -11.84 -26.34
CA THR A 118 -0.23 -12.31 -25.01
C THR A 118 1.22 -12.83 -24.99
N ASN A 119 2.00 -12.62 -26.07
CA ASN A 119 3.33 -13.21 -26.21
C ASN A 119 4.36 -12.54 -25.28
N SER A 120 4.34 -11.21 -25.19
CA SER A 120 5.26 -10.44 -24.33
C SER A 120 4.52 -9.84 -23.15
N VAL A 121 4.86 -10.30 -21.95
CA VAL A 121 4.24 -9.83 -20.71
C VAL A 121 5.29 -9.55 -19.65
N ASP A 122 5.02 -8.54 -18.82
CA ASP A 122 5.70 -8.33 -17.55
C ASP A 122 4.75 -8.68 -16.41
N GLU A 123 5.28 -9.37 -15.41
CA GLU A 123 4.56 -9.77 -14.21
C GLU A 123 5.03 -8.96 -13.02
N TRP A 124 4.10 -8.61 -12.14
CA TRP A 124 4.42 -7.84 -10.94
C TRP A 124 3.52 -8.23 -9.77
N MET A 125 4.07 -8.10 -8.57
CA MET A 125 3.35 -8.29 -7.32
C MET A 125 3.63 -7.14 -6.36
N GLY A 126 2.58 -6.58 -5.77
CA GLY A 126 2.65 -5.58 -4.70
C GLY A 126 1.95 -6.04 -3.43
N ARG A 127 2.36 -5.45 -2.32
CA ARG A 127 1.83 -5.73 -0.99
C ARG A 127 1.01 -4.54 -0.51
N ARG A 128 -0.31 -4.71 -0.41
CA ARG A 128 -1.20 -3.69 0.14
C ARG A 128 -1.23 -3.81 1.66
N PRO A 129 -1.14 -2.71 2.40
CA PRO A 129 -1.30 -2.71 3.85
C PRO A 129 -2.79 -2.77 4.21
N SER A 130 -3.31 -3.95 4.53
CA SER A 130 -4.74 -4.17 4.74
C SER A 130 -5.05 -4.40 6.21
N PRO A 131 -5.69 -3.42 6.91
CA PRO A 131 -6.27 -3.61 8.23
C PRO A 131 -7.52 -4.51 8.14
N PRO A 132 -7.92 -5.19 9.23
CA PRO A 132 -9.08 -6.08 9.23
C PRO A 132 -10.41 -5.40 8.91
N ASP A 133 -10.56 -4.13 9.30
CA ASP A 133 -11.76 -3.31 9.12
C ASP A 133 -11.67 -2.39 7.89
N SER A 134 -10.57 -2.42 7.17
CA SER A 134 -10.27 -1.54 6.01
C SER A 134 -10.18 -0.05 6.36
N VAL A 135 -10.09 0.32 7.64
CA VAL A 135 -9.86 1.70 8.10
C VAL A 135 -8.37 1.94 8.28
N PRO A 136 -7.78 2.98 7.63
CA PRO A 136 -6.36 3.26 7.79
C PRO A 136 -6.03 3.73 9.20
N TYR A 137 -4.84 3.42 9.67
CA TYR A 137 -4.29 3.92 10.92
C TYR A 137 -3.66 5.29 10.69
N ILE A 138 -4.14 6.33 11.41
CA ILE A 138 -3.65 7.72 11.33
C ILE A 138 -3.67 8.32 12.73
N GLY A 139 -2.52 8.75 13.25
CA GLY A 139 -2.46 9.30 14.59
C GLY A 139 -1.05 9.49 15.14
N GLU A 140 -0.96 9.63 16.45
CA GLU A 140 0.29 9.61 17.21
C GLU A 140 0.43 8.27 17.95
N VAL A 141 1.64 7.72 17.98
CA VAL A 141 1.88 6.39 18.59
C VAL A 141 1.74 6.48 20.11
N PRO A 142 0.84 5.69 20.73
CA PRO A 142 0.66 5.72 22.18
C PRO A 142 1.97 5.48 22.95
N GLY A 143 2.31 6.36 23.89
CA GLY A 143 3.55 6.30 24.67
C GLY A 143 4.81 6.78 23.95
N PHE A 144 4.71 7.28 22.72
CA PHE A 144 5.83 7.80 21.93
C PHE A 144 5.51 9.19 21.39
N PRO A 145 5.65 10.24 22.20
CA PRO A 145 5.33 11.61 21.78
C PRO A 145 6.07 12.01 20.51
N ARG A 146 5.38 12.67 19.56
CA ARG A 146 5.93 13.17 18.30
C ARG A 146 6.36 12.07 17.31
N LEU A 147 5.95 10.82 17.56
CA LEU A 147 5.99 9.73 16.58
C LEU A 147 4.58 9.53 16.03
N PHE A 148 4.38 9.98 14.80
CA PHE A 148 3.10 9.91 14.09
C PHE A 148 3.07 8.74 13.11
N TYR A 149 1.88 8.33 12.72
CA TYR A 149 1.68 7.27 11.74
C TYR A 149 0.54 7.60 10.78
N GLY A 150 0.71 7.14 9.51
CA GLY A 150 -0.29 7.18 8.47
C GLY A 150 -0.07 6.02 7.49
N PHE A 151 -0.78 4.89 7.68
CA PHE A 151 -0.66 3.69 6.85
C PHE A 151 -1.93 2.84 6.93
N GLY A 152 -1.95 1.72 6.21
CA GLY A 152 -3.09 0.78 6.29
C GLY A 152 -4.24 1.10 5.35
N HIS A 153 -4.01 1.81 4.25
CA HIS A 153 -5.06 2.26 3.33
C HIS A 153 -5.56 1.19 2.35
N GLY A 154 -5.06 -0.05 2.43
CA GLY A 154 -5.46 -1.12 1.52
C GLY A 154 -5.39 -0.72 0.05
N HIS A 155 -6.52 -0.72 -0.64
CA HIS A 155 -6.65 -0.34 -2.05
C HIS A 155 -6.74 1.18 -2.28
N LEU A 156 -7.05 1.98 -1.25
CA LEU A 156 -7.45 3.38 -1.38
C LEU A 156 -6.33 4.38 -0.99
N GLY A 157 -5.08 3.92 -0.89
CA GLY A 157 -3.97 4.75 -0.42
C GLY A 157 -3.76 6.02 -1.23
N LEU A 158 -3.77 5.92 -2.56
CA LEU A 158 -3.62 7.10 -3.43
C LEU A 158 -4.79 8.08 -3.28
N THR A 159 -6.01 7.57 -3.25
CA THR A 159 -7.24 8.37 -3.09
C THR A 159 -7.30 9.04 -1.70
N GLY A 160 -6.92 8.32 -0.65
CA GLY A 160 -6.93 8.82 0.73
C GLY A 160 -5.73 9.71 1.11
N ALA A 161 -4.66 9.72 0.30
CA ALA A 161 -3.41 10.40 0.64
C ALA A 161 -3.58 11.89 0.96
N PRO A 162 -4.37 12.71 0.23
CA PRO A 162 -4.52 14.13 0.52
C PRO A 162 -5.14 14.39 1.90
N MET A 163 -6.17 13.61 2.28
CA MET A 163 -6.80 13.75 3.59
C MET A 163 -5.87 13.25 4.69
N THR A 164 -5.20 12.11 4.49
CA THR A 164 -4.18 11.60 5.43
C THR A 164 -3.08 12.63 5.67
N ALA A 165 -2.57 13.27 4.61
CA ALA A 165 -1.56 14.31 4.74
C ALA A 165 -2.07 15.50 5.56
N ARG A 166 -3.31 15.96 5.33
CA ARG A 166 -3.94 17.03 6.10
C ARG A 166 -4.06 16.65 7.59
N MET A 167 -4.51 15.44 7.89
CA MET A 167 -4.65 14.94 9.26
C MET A 167 -3.29 14.88 9.97
N ILE A 168 -2.27 14.29 9.32
CA ILE A 168 -0.91 14.20 9.86
C ILE A 168 -0.30 15.59 10.07
N THR A 169 -0.47 16.50 9.11
CA THR A 169 0.05 17.88 9.25
C THR A 169 -0.54 18.56 10.47
N ALA A 170 -1.86 18.49 10.66
CA ALA A 170 -2.50 19.11 11.81
C ALA A 170 -2.01 18.50 13.14
N LEU A 171 -1.83 17.16 13.21
CA LEU A 171 -1.26 16.50 14.39
C LEU A 171 0.18 16.97 14.68
N VAL A 172 1.03 17.04 13.65
CA VAL A 172 2.44 17.48 13.80
C VAL A 172 2.53 18.93 14.21
N SER A 173 1.65 19.80 13.69
CA SER A 173 1.60 21.24 13.97
C SER A 173 0.77 21.57 15.21
N ASN A 174 0.17 20.59 15.87
CA ASN A 174 -0.76 20.78 16.99
C ASN A 174 -1.93 21.72 16.65
N GLU A 175 -2.46 21.58 15.43
CA GLU A 175 -3.62 22.31 14.94
C GLU A 175 -4.92 21.54 15.17
N PRO A 176 -6.06 22.22 15.41
CA PRO A 176 -7.33 21.54 15.61
C PRO A 176 -7.80 20.83 14.33
N LEU A 177 -8.24 19.60 14.49
CA LEU A 177 -8.89 18.80 13.44
C LEU A 177 -10.41 18.81 13.63
N ASN A 178 -11.17 19.18 12.62
CA ASN A 178 -12.63 19.06 12.60
C ASN A 178 -13.07 17.66 12.09
N ILE A 179 -12.38 16.63 12.55
CA ILE A 179 -12.60 15.22 12.18
C ILE A 179 -12.47 14.39 13.46
N ASP A 180 -13.40 13.47 13.68
CA ASP A 180 -13.25 12.47 14.72
C ASP A 180 -12.11 11.52 14.36
N MET A 181 -11.06 11.54 15.16
CA MET A 181 -9.86 10.71 14.96
C MET A 181 -9.99 9.31 15.56
N THR A 182 -11.01 9.07 16.40
CA THR A 182 -11.20 7.80 17.12
C THR A 182 -11.14 6.56 16.22
N PRO A 183 -11.76 6.53 15.02
CA PRO A 183 -11.71 5.35 14.15
C PRO A 183 -10.31 5.05 13.58
N TYR A 184 -9.39 6.02 13.58
CA TYR A 184 -8.07 5.90 12.97
C TYR A 184 -6.96 5.56 13.97
N CYS A 185 -7.29 5.50 15.28
CA CYS A 185 -6.31 5.23 16.33
C CYS A 185 -5.84 3.77 16.35
N LEU A 186 -4.57 3.58 16.81
CA LEU A 186 -3.99 2.26 17.11
C LEU A 186 -4.58 1.66 18.39
#